data_7e1bf6f15d9d4cef83ef6626a05c9859
#
_entry.id   7e1bf6f15d9d4cef83ef6626a05c9859
#
_cell.length_a   1.000
_cell.length_b   1.000
_cell.length_c   1.000
_cell.angle_alpha   90.00
_cell.angle_beta   90.00
_cell.angle_gamma   90.00
#
_symmetry.space_group_name_H-M   'P 1'
#
loop_
_entity.id
_entity.type
_entity.pdbx_description
1 polymer ?
#
loop_
_entity_poly.entity_id
_entity_poly.type
_entity_poly.pdbx_seq_one_letter_code
_entity_poly.pdbx_strand_id
1 'polypeptide(L)'
;SRQVTGVQTCALPIYEKVSTLKMLDGIVDIYLTDFKYMDREAAAIYSHAPDYPEVAKAALQEMVRQIGEPVFDEAGMMKKGVIVRHLLLPNHLKNAKGVVQYVYEAYGDTVYLSLMNQYTPLPGLERWPEINRCVTKREYGRLLDYTLSLGVENAFIQEGETAKESFIPAFDCEGVLPEKPV
;
A
#
# COMPACT_ATOMS: atom_id res chain seq x y z
N SER A 1 19.74 3.56 27.68
CA SER A 1 20.33 3.26 26.38
C SER A 1 19.60 2.04 25.77
N ARG A 2 18.75 2.27 24.78
CA ARG A 2 18.18 1.19 23.97
C ARG A 2 19.29 0.69 23.06
N GLN A 3 19.78 -0.51 23.29
CA GLN A 3 20.51 -1.25 22.26
C GLN A 3 19.49 -1.62 21.18
N VAL A 4 19.57 -0.94 20.05
CA VAL A 4 18.85 -1.33 18.83
C VAL A 4 19.57 -2.59 18.32
N THR A 5 18.99 -3.74 18.56
CA THR A 5 19.34 -4.95 17.81
C THR A 5 18.98 -4.64 16.36
N GLY A 6 19.88 -4.87 15.40
CA GLY A 6 19.76 -4.43 14.00
C GLY A 6 18.62 -5.05 13.19
N VAL A 7 17.44 -5.24 13.80
CA VAL A 7 16.21 -5.71 13.19
C VAL A 7 15.34 -4.49 12.90
N GLN A 8 15.07 -4.20 11.62
CA GLN A 8 14.13 -3.18 11.21
C GLN A 8 12.70 -3.57 11.57
N THR A 9 11.94 -2.62 12.13
CA THR A 9 10.52 -2.80 12.42
C THR A 9 9.68 -2.17 11.32
N CYS A 10 8.90 -3.00 10.60
CA CYS A 10 7.99 -2.58 9.55
C CYS A 10 6.53 -2.72 9.99
N ALA A 11 5.66 -1.80 9.58
CA ALA A 11 4.22 -1.84 9.84
C ALA A 11 3.41 -1.55 8.56
N LEU A 12 2.31 -2.29 8.38
CA LEU A 12 1.53 -2.31 7.13
C LEU A 12 0.19 -1.55 7.17
N PRO A 13 -0.57 -1.48 8.29
CA PRO A 13 -1.94 -0.97 8.23
C PRO A 13 -1.99 0.54 8.02
N ILE A 14 -2.84 1.00 7.08
CA ILE A 14 -3.15 2.44 6.92
C ILE A 14 -4.57 2.78 7.40
N TYR A 15 -5.51 1.81 7.36
CA TYR A 15 -6.84 2.00 7.91
C TYR A 15 -6.81 1.76 9.42
N GLU A 16 -6.16 2.68 10.14
CA GLU A 16 -5.86 2.56 11.56
C GLU A 16 -6.15 3.87 12.30
N LYS A 17 -6.44 3.78 13.58
CA LYS A 17 -6.65 4.96 14.43
C LYS A 17 -5.31 5.68 14.66
N VAL A 18 -5.31 6.99 14.53
CA VAL A 18 -4.14 7.82 14.82
C VAL A 18 -3.64 7.61 16.26
N SER A 19 -4.55 7.35 17.22
CA SER A 19 -4.18 7.06 18.62
C SER A 19 -3.35 5.77 18.74
N THR A 20 -3.68 4.73 17.95
CA THR A 20 -2.89 3.48 17.89
C THR A 20 -1.52 3.73 17.27
N LEU A 21 -1.46 4.48 16.16
CA LEU A 21 -0.19 4.82 15.52
C LEU A 21 0.74 5.61 16.45
N LYS A 22 0.20 6.52 17.25
CA LYS A 22 0.99 7.28 18.25
C LYS A 22 1.67 6.39 19.29
N MET A 23 1.11 5.20 19.58
CA MET A 23 1.75 4.23 20.48
C MET A 23 2.98 3.56 19.85
N LEU A 24 3.12 3.64 18.53
CA LEU A 24 4.25 3.09 17.77
C LEU A 24 5.37 4.10 17.54
N ASP A 25 5.21 5.34 18.02
CA ASP A 25 6.21 6.39 17.86
C ASP A 25 7.56 5.98 18.47
N GLY A 26 8.61 6.03 17.66
CA GLY A 26 9.96 5.60 18.03
C GLY A 26 10.17 4.07 18.07
N ILE A 27 9.20 3.27 17.61
CA ILE A 27 9.29 1.80 17.53
C ILE A 27 9.45 1.36 16.07
N VAL A 28 8.67 1.95 15.16
CA VAL A 28 8.67 1.60 13.73
C VAL A 28 9.75 2.40 13.01
N ASP A 29 10.54 1.71 12.19
CA ASP A 29 11.55 2.32 11.33
C ASP A 29 11.00 2.57 9.92
N ILE A 30 10.19 1.64 9.39
CA ILE A 30 9.61 1.75 8.06
C ILE A 30 8.11 1.49 8.13
N TYR A 31 7.32 2.44 7.67
CA TYR A 31 5.92 2.21 7.35
C TYR A 31 5.81 1.78 5.88
N LEU A 32 5.39 0.53 5.66
CA LEU A 32 5.08 -0.03 4.34
C LEU A 32 3.57 -0.24 4.27
N THR A 33 2.84 0.74 3.76
CA THR A 33 1.39 0.84 3.97
C THR A 33 0.59 0.85 2.66
N ASP A 34 -0.61 0.26 2.67
CA ASP A 34 -1.47 0.13 1.47
C ASP A 34 -2.51 1.24 1.41
N PHE A 35 -2.35 2.24 0.55
CA PHE A 35 -3.39 3.24 0.31
C PHE A 35 -4.30 2.79 -0.84
N LYS A 36 -5.47 2.23 -0.52
CA LYS A 36 -6.33 1.54 -1.50
C LYS A 36 -7.30 2.47 -2.21
N TYR A 37 -7.93 3.40 -1.47
CA TYR A 37 -9.05 4.18 -2.00
C TYR A 37 -8.91 5.68 -1.69
N MET A 38 -9.06 6.52 -2.72
CA MET A 38 -9.42 7.93 -2.64
C MET A 38 -10.91 8.14 -2.93
N ASP A 39 -11.55 7.15 -3.56
CA ASP A 39 -12.96 7.14 -3.89
C ASP A 39 -13.75 6.50 -2.74
N ARG A 40 -14.63 7.29 -2.11
CA ARG A 40 -15.49 6.83 -1.00
C ARG A 40 -16.49 5.76 -1.42
N GLU A 41 -17.00 5.87 -2.66
CA GLU A 41 -17.97 4.91 -3.18
C GLU A 41 -17.30 3.54 -3.40
N ALA A 42 -16.13 3.52 -4.03
CA ALA A 42 -15.34 2.29 -4.18
C ALA A 42 -14.98 1.68 -2.80
N ALA A 43 -14.57 2.50 -1.83
CA ALA A 43 -14.28 2.05 -0.48
C ALA A 43 -15.50 1.47 0.24
N ALA A 44 -16.67 2.08 0.07
CA ALA A 44 -17.93 1.58 0.64
C ALA A 44 -18.34 0.25 0.01
N ILE A 45 -18.27 0.14 -1.33
CA ILE A 45 -18.69 -1.04 -2.08
C ILE A 45 -17.78 -2.24 -1.82
N TYR A 46 -16.47 -2.06 -1.93
CA TYR A 46 -15.51 -3.19 -1.91
C TYR A 46 -14.96 -3.50 -0.52
N SER A 47 -15.01 -2.56 0.42
CA SER A 47 -14.42 -2.73 1.76
C SER A 47 -15.33 -2.32 2.92
N HIS A 48 -16.59 -1.92 2.65
CA HIS A 48 -17.54 -1.43 3.65
C HIS A 48 -16.99 -0.31 4.55
N ALA A 49 -16.09 0.52 4.00
CA ALA A 49 -15.36 1.57 4.70
C ALA A 49 -15.51 2.93 3.97
N PRO A 50 -16.67 3.59 4.01
CA PRO A 50 -16.91 4.82 3.27
C PRO A 50 -16.06 6.01 3.75
N ASP A 51 -15.50 5.93 4.96
CA ASP A 51 -14.58 6.91 5.57
C ASP A 51 -13.10 6.58 5.33
N TYR A 52 -12.81 5.54 4.54
CA TYR A 52 -11.45 5.08 4.29
C TYR A 52 -10.49 6.20 3.83
N PRO A 53 -10.85 7.08 2.88
CA PRO A 53 -9.92 8.12 2.43
C PRO A 53 -9.49 9.07 3.55
N GLU A 54 -10.39 9.44 4.44
CA GLU A 54 -10.11 10.35 5.55
C GLU A 54 -9.25 9.68 6.61
N VAL A 55 -9.59 8.44 6.96
CA VAL A 55 -8.83 7.65 7.94
C VAL A 55 -7.42 7.39 7.42
N ALA A 56 -7.29 6.97 6.16
CA ALA A 56 -6.00 6.71 5.53
C ALA A 56 -5.11 7.96 5.44
N LYS A 57 -5.70 9.12 5.10
CA LYS A 57 -4.97 10.39 5.08
C LYS A 57 -4.46 10.78 6.46
N ALA A 58 -5.29 10.68 7.49
CA ALA A 58 -4.90 11.00 8.85
C ALA A 58 -3.81 10.04 9.38
N ALA A 59 -3.93 8.76 9.06
CA ALA A 59 -2.94 7.75 9.42
C ALA A 59 -1.60 8.01 8.70
N LEU A 60 -1.61 8.26 7.39
CA LEU A 60 -0.40 8.58 6.63
C LEU A 60 0.30 9.82 7.16
N GLN A 61 -0.45 10.87 7.49
CA GLN A 61 0.09 12.08 8.08
C GLN A 61 0.83 11.79 9.39
N GLU A 62 0.27 10.94 10.25
CA GLU A 62 0.92 10.55 11.51
C GLU A 62 2.16 9.69 11.26
N MET A 63 2.13 8.76 10.30
CA MET A 63 3.28 7.93 9.92
C MET A 63 4.45 8.80 9.44
N VAL A 64 4.16 9.77 8.55
CA VAL A 64 5.18 10.71 8.05
C VAL A 64 5.71 11.60 9.17
N ARG A 65 4.84 12.07 10.10
CA ARG A 65 5.28 12.83 11.27
C ARG A 65 6.29 12.07 12.13
N GLN A 66 6.07 10.77 12.33
CA GLN A 66 6.94 9.91 13.15
C GLN A 66 8.29 9.63 12.48
N ILE A 67 8.27 9.43 11.19
CA ILE A 67 9.45 9.00 10.43
C ILE A 67 10.29 10.19 9.95
N GLY A 68 9.67 11.23 9.40
CA GLY A 68 10.38 12.32 8.73
C GLY A 68 11.01 11.87 7.41
N GLU A 69 12.17 12.45 7.10
CA GLU A 69 12.88 12.16 5.85
C GLU A 69 13.39 10.71 5.77
N PRO A 70 13.37 10.11 4.57
CA PRO A 70 13.85 8.76 4.37
C PRO A 70 15.38 8.68 4.58
N VAL A 71 15.83 7.57 5.17
CA VAL A 71 17.24 7.30 5.42
C VAL A 71 17.63 5.98 4.77
N PHE A 72 18.75 6.00 4.04
CA PHE A 72 19.31 4.83 3.38
C PHE A 72 20.71 4.52 3.93
N ASP A 73 21.12 3.25 3.85
CA ASP A 73 22.50 2.87 4.14
C ASP A 73 23.40 3.02 2.90
N GLU A 74 24.68 2.71 3.06
CA GLU A 74 25.69 2.77 2.00
C GLU A 74 25.40 1.82 0.82
N ALA A 75 24.59 0.79 1.05
CA ALA A 75 24.14 -0.16 0.01
C ALA A 75 22.85 0.30 -0.69
N GLY A 76 22.30 1.48 -0.33
CA GLY A 76 21.05 1.99 -0.88
C GLY A 76 19.78 1.32 -0.31
N MET A 77 19.90 0.59 0.80
CA MET A 77 18.76 -0.02 1.47
C MET A 77 18.10 0.97 2.43
N MET A 78 16.78 1.13 2.33
CA MET A 78 16.03 2.02 3.24
C MET A 78 16.14 1.51 4.67
N LYS A 79 16.56 2.37 5.58
CA LYS A 79 16.64 2.12 7.03
C LYS A 79 15.52 2.81 7.78
N LYS A 80 15.02 3.90 7.26
CA LYS A 80 13.90 4.66 7.81
C LYS A 80 13.13 5.28 6.67
N GLY A 81 11.79 5.21 6.71
CA GLY A 81 11.01 5.77 5.61
C GLY A 81 9.53 5.42 5.68
N VAL A 82 8.77 6.03 4.77
CA VAL A 82 7.38 5.69 4.50
C VAL A 82 7.24 5.30 3.04
N ILE A 83 6.72 4.11 2.80
CA ILE A 83 6.42 3.58 1.46
C ILE A 83 4.92 3.37 1.37
N VAL A 84 4.26 4.09 0.49
CA VAL A 84 2.84 3.90 0.18
C VAL A 84 2.70 2.96 -1.00
N ARG A 85 2.15 1.78 -0.75
CA ARG A 85 1.78 0.83 -1.79
C ARG A 85 0.39 1.12 -2.31
N HIS A 86 0.22 1.11 -3.63
CA HIS A 86 -1.07 1.21 -4.26
C HIS A 86 -1.27 0.09 -5.28
N LEU A 87 -2.24 -0.79 -5.01
CA LEU A 87 -2.67 -1.82 -5.94
C LEU A 87 -3.74 -1.24 -6.86
N LEU A 88 -3.42 -1.14 -8.15
CA LEU A 88 -4.40 -0.71 -9.15
C LEU A 88 -5.52 -1.75 -9.26
N LEU A 89 -6.76 -1.32 -9.09
CA LEU A 89 -7.94 -2.13 -9.40
C LEU A 89 -8.38 -1.90 -10.84
N PRO A 90 -8.87 -2.96 -11.53
CA PRO A 90 -9.42 -2.83 -12.89
C PRO A 90 -10.54 -1.78 -12.93
N ASN A 91 -10.60 -0.97 -13.97
CA ASN A 91 -11.56 0.13 -14.15
C ASN A 91 -11.47 1.29 -13.14
N HIS A 92 -10.56 1.23 -12.15
CA HIS A 92 -10.44 2.25 -11.10
C HIS A 92 -9.23 3.17 -11.28
N LEU A 93 -8.86 3.46 -12.53
CA LEU A 93 -7.73 4.34 -12.84
C LEU A 93 -7.89 5.75 -12.23
N LYS A 94 -9.11 6.28 -12.15
CA LYS A 94 -9.38 7.60 -11.52
C LYS A 94 -9.04 7.56 -10.03
N ASN A 95 -9.42 6.49 -9.33
CA ASN A 95 -9.08 6.27 -7.93
C ASN A 95 -7.56 6.21 -7.73
N ALA A 96 -6.87 5.41 -8.56
CA ALA A 96 -5.42 5.26 -8.49
C ALA A 96 -4.68 6.60 -8.72
N LYS A 97 -5.09 7.35 -9.73
CA LYS A 97 -4.55 8.70 -9.99
C LYS A 97 -4.78 9.63 -8.79
N GLY A 98 -5.95 9.57 -8.16
CA GLY A 98 -6.24 10.35 -6.96
C GLY A 98 -5.33 9.99 -5.77
N VAL A 99 -4.99 8.71 -5.59
CA VAL A 99 -4.03 8.28 -4.55
C VAL A 99 -2.64 8.84 -4.84
N VAL A 100 -2.13 8.64 -6.06
CA VAL A 100 -0.80 9.12 -6.47
C VAL A 100 -0.70 10.64 -6.32
N GLN A 101 -1.70 11.36 -6.84
CA GLN A 101 -1.75 12.82 -6.76
C GLN A 101 -1.72 13.30 -5.31
N TYR A 102 -2.58 12.75 -4.46
CA TYR A 102 -2.63 13.14 -3.05
C TYR A 102 -1.30 12.91 -2.33
N VAL A 103 -0.69 11.73 -2.51
CA VAL A 103 0.57 11.40 -1.84
C VAL A 103 1.68 12.35 -2.29
N TYR A 104 1.78 12.59 -3.59
CA TYR A 104 2.81 13.47 -4.14
C TYR A 104 2.60 14.95 -3.77
N GLU A 105 1.36 15.48 -3.88
CA GLU A 105 1.06 16.87 -3.51
C GLU A 105 1.27 17.14 -2.01
N ALA A 106 0.98 16.14 -1.15
CA ALA A 106 1.09 16.33 0.29
C ALA A 106 2.50 16.11 0.83
N TYR A 107 3.30 15.23 0.22
CA TYR A 107 4.57 14.77 0.81
C TYR A 107 5.75 14.81 -0.16
N GLY A 108 5.55 15.05 -1.45
CA GLY A 108 6.62 15.06 -2.45
C GLY A 108 7.47 13.79 -2.39
N ASP A 109 8.78 13.98 -2.39
CA ASP A 109 9.76 12.90 -2.38
C ASP A 109 10.08 12.33 -0.98
N THR A 110 9.46 12.85 0.08
CA THR A 110 9.59 12.30 1.44
C THR A 110 8.93 10.92 1.55
N VAL A 111 7.89 10.65 0.73
CA VAL A 111 7.17 9.38 0.69
C VAL A 111 7.42 8.66 -0.62
N TYR A 112 7.83 7.39 -0.53
CA TYR A 112 8.01 6.53 -1.68
C TYR A 112 6.68 5.91 -2.11
N LEU A 113 6.41 5.89 -3.42
CA LEU A 113 5.26 5.18 -3.99
C LEU A 113 5.67 3.79 -4.48
N SER A 114 4.82 2.79 -4.26
CA SER A 114 4.97 1.46 -4.86
C SER A 114 3.68 1.13 -5.62
N LEU A 115 3.75 1.21 -6.95
CA LEU A 115 2.61 1.00 -7.84
C LEU A 115 2.58 -0.46 -8.27
N MET A 116 1.48 -1.16 -7.94
CA MET A 116 1.33 -2.60 -8.19
C MET A 116 0.19 -2.87 -9.17
N ASN A 117 0.40 -3.83 -10.07
CA ASN A 117 -0.59 -4.28 -11.07
C ASN A 117 -1.01 -5.74 -10.88
N GLN A 118 -0.52 -6.41 -9.84
CA GLN A 118 -0.73 -7.84 -9.59
C GLN A 118 -2.09 -8.16 -8.97
N TYR A 119 -3.13 -7.42 -9.33
CA TYR A 119 -4.48 -7.70 -8.87
C TYR A 119 -4.99 -9.01 -9.49
N THR A 120 -5.39 -9.94 -8.62
CA THR A 120 -6.05 -11.20 -9.00
C THR A 120 -7.45 -11.21 -8.42
N PRO A 121 -8.50 -11.37 -9.25
CA PRO A 121 -9.87 -11.44 -8.76
C PRO A 121 -10.05 -12.68 -7.89
N LEU A 122 -10.71 -12.51 -6.75
CA LEU A 122 -11.08 -13.61 -5.85
C LEU A 122 -12.42 -14.24 -6.27
N PRO A 123 -12.71 -15.51 -5.93
CA PRO A 123 -14.04 -16.08 -6.07
C PRO A 123 -15.10 -15.24 -5.33
N GLY A 124 -16.29 -15.13 -5.90
CA GLY A 124 -17.40 -14.39 -5.30
C GLY A 124 -17.52 -12.92 -5.77
N LEU A 125 -16.74 -12.52 -6.78
CA LEU A 125 -16.81 -11.18 -7.36
C LEU A 125 -17.77 -11.06 -8.54
N GLU A 126 -18.67 -12.02 -8.77
CA GLU A 126 -19.57 -12.06 -9.92
C GLU A 126 -20.53 -10.86 -9.96
N ARG A 127 -20.84 -10.29 -8.78
CA ARG A 127 -21.69 -9.09 -8.66
C ARG A 127 -20.95 -7.78 -9.01
N TRP A 128 -19.63 -7.83 -9.17
CA TRP A 128 -18.77 -6.69 -9.51
C TRP A 128 -17.89 -7.02 -10.72
N PRO A 129 -18.50 -7.17 -11.92
CA PRO A 129 -17.78 -7.59 -13.13
C PRO A 129 -16.64 -6.65 -13.50
N GLU A 130 -16.70 -5.39 -13.10
CA GLU A 130 -15.67 -4.37 -13.34
C GLU A 130 -14.33 -4.70 -12.69
N ILE A 131 -14.35 -5.37 -11.52
CA ILE A 131 -13.14 -5.84 -10.82
C ILE A 131 -12.94 -7.35 -10.87
N ASN A 132 -13.86 -8.11 -11.52
CA ASN A 132 -13.74 -9.56 -11.69
C ASN A 132 -12.85 -9.92 -12.89
N ARG A 133 -11.71 -9.28 -13.00
CA ARG A 133 -10.67 -9.52 -14.03
C ARG A 133 -9.33 -8.95 -13.57
N CYS A 134 -8.25 -9.34 -14.20
CA CYS A 134 -6.94 -8.73 -13.97
C CYS A 134 -6.86 -7.30 -14.56
N VAL A 135 -5.93 -6.52 -14.06
CA VAL A 135 -5.54 -5.21 -14.61
C VAL A 135 -4.90 -5.41 -15.98
N THR A 136 -5.28 -4.58 -16.95
CA THR A 136 -4.67 -4.60 -18.28
C THR A 136 -3.36 -3.81 -18.30
N LYS A 137 -2.43 -4.18 -19.19
CA LYS A 137 -1.19 -3.42 -19.44
C LYS A 137 -1.48 -1.94 -19.78
N ARG A 138 -2.60 -1.68 -20.49
CA ARG A 138 -3.02 -0.31 -20.85
C ARG A 138 -3.47 0.51 -19.65
N GLU A 139 -4.19 -0.09 -18.69
CA GLU A 139 -4.61 0.59 -17.46
C GLU A 139 -3.40 0.94 -16.61
N TYR A 140 -2.49 -0.03 -16.44
CA TYR A 140 -1.26 0.20 -15.68
C TYR A 140 -0.36 1.24 -16.34
N GLY A 141 -0.12 1.14 -17.65
CA GLY A 141 0.66 2.13 -18.40
C GLY A 141 0.12 3.55 -18.25
N ARG A 142 -1.22 3.73 -18.29
CA ARG A 142 -1.85 5.05 -18.07
C ARG A 142 -1.65 5.58 -16.64
N LEU A 143 -1.54 4.70 -15.65
CA LEU A 143 -1.21 5.12 -14.28
C LEU A 143 0.24 5.58 -14.20
N LEU A 144 1.18 4.82 -14.82
CA LEU A 144 2.60 5.18 -14.85
C LEU A 144 2.84 6.49 -15.60
N ASP A 145 2.24 6.66 -16.78
CA ASP A 145 2.33 7.92 -17.55
C ASP A 145 1.85 9.12 -16.73
N TYR A 146 0.76 8.94 -15.99
CA TYR A 146 0.25 9.98 -15.10
C TYR A 146 1.22 10.28 -13.96
N THR A 147 1.77 9.26 -13.31
CA THR A 147 2.73 9.39 -12.22
C THR A 147 3.96 10.17 -12.68
N LEU A 148 4.50 9.82 -13.85
CA LEU A 148 5.62 10.55 -14.45
C LEU A 148 5.25 12.00 -14.81
N SER A 149 4.04 12.24 -15.31
CA SER A 149 3.58 13.59 -15.65
C SER A 149 3.42 14.53 -14.45
N LEU A 150 3.27 13.98 -13.24
CA LEU A 150 3.30 14.74 -11.99
C LEU A 150 4.72 15.10 -11.52
N GLY A 151 5.75 14.47 -12.08
CA GLY A 151 7.15 14.66 -11.65
C GLY A 151 7.56 13.77 -10.48
N VAL A 152 6.86 12.67 -10.21
CA VAL A 152 7.24 11.71 -9.16
C VAL A 152 8.54 11.02 -9.54
N GLU A 153 9.57 11.15 -8.70
CA GLU A 153 10.88 10.51 -8.88
C GLU A 153 11.02 9.25 -8.02
N ASN A 154 10.41 9.24 -6.83
CA ASN A 154 10.50 8.16 -5.84
C ASN A 154 9.35 7.15 -5.99
N ALA A 155 9.37 6.36 -7.06
CA ALA A 155 8.38 5.31 -7.28
C ALA A 155 9.02 3.95 -7.62
N PHE A 156 8.57 2.89 -6.92
CA PHE A 156 8.82 1.51 -7.29
C PHE A 156 7.75 1.05 -8.28
N ILE A 157 8.17 0.63 -9.44
CA ILE A 157 7.30 0.17 -10.53
C ILE A 157 7.55 -1.32 -10.73
N GLN A 158 6.47 -2.10 -10.79
CA GLN A 158 6.59 -3.51 -11.15
C GLN A 158 6.77 -3.66 -12.65
N GLU A 159 7.95 -4.13 -13.07
CA GLU A 159 8.23 -4.52 -14.45
C GLU A 159 8.06 -6.02 -14.64
N GLY A 160 7.45 -6.44 -15.75
CA GLY A 160 7.41 -7.83 -16.20
C GLY A 160 6.17 -8.65 -15.85
N GLU A 161 6.27 -9.98 -16.10
CA GLU A 161 5.18 -10.95 -15.98
C GLU A 161 4.91 -11.45 -14.54
N THR A 162 5.36 -10.75 -13.51
CA THR A 162 5.15 -11.10 -12.09
C THR A 162 3.67 -11.16 -11.68
N ALA A 163 2.76 -10.74 -12.55
CA ALA A 163 1.31 -10.86 -12.35
C ALA A 163 0.77 -12.32 -12.47
N LYS A 164 1.62 -13.32 -12.73
CA LYS A 164 1.18 -14.71 -12.95
C LYS A 164 1.15 -15.58 -11.69
N GLU A 165 1.78 -15.16 -10.62
CA GLU A 165 1.74 -15.90 -9.35
C GLU A 165 0.87 -15.15 -8.34
N SER A 166 -0.22 -15.76 -7.93
CA SER A 166 -1.03 -15.30 -6.82
C SER A 166 -0.22 -15.53 -5.53
N PHE A 167 0.28 -14.46 -4.94
CA PHE A 167 0.88 -14.48 -3.59
C PHE A 167 -0.17 -14.48 -2.47
N ILE A 168 -1.42 -14.78 -2.80
CA ILE A 168 -2.47 -14.94 -1.79
C ILE A 168 -2.40 -16.39 -1.32
N PRO A 169 -1.90 -16.65 -0.09
CA PRO A 169 -1.94 -17.99 0.46
C PRO A 169 -3.40 -18.44 0.62
N ALA A 170 -3.66 -19.72 0.44
CA ALA A 170 -4.94 -20.29 0.83
C ALA A 170 -5.09 -20.06 2.34
N PHE A 171 -6.14 -19.35 2.76
CA PHE A 171 -6.44 -19.16 4.19
C PHE A 171 -7.15 -20.41 4.73
N ASP A 172 -6.44 -21.51 4.75
CA ASP A 172 -6.92 -22.83 5.19
C ASP A 172 -6.52 -23.16 6.64
N CYS A 173 -5.90 -22.20 7.32
CA CYS A 173 -5.35 -22.33 8.67
C CYS A 173 -4.21 -23.35 8.80
N GLU A 174 -3.58 -23.75 7.70
CA GLU A 174 -2.39 -24.62 7.72
C GLU A 174 -1.26 -23.92 8.52
N GLY A 175 -0.70 -24.64 9.50
CA GLY A 175 0.35 -24.11 10.39
C GLY A 175 -0.14 -23.24 11.56
N VAL A 176 -1.46 -22.94 11.67
CA VAL A 176 -2.03 -22.14 12.77
C VAL A 176 -2.78 -23.03 13.78
N LEU A 177 -3.35 -24.14 13.33
CA LEU A 177 -4.01 -25.09 14.24
C LEU A 177 -2.98 -26.13 14.72
N PRO A 178 -2.99 -26.49 16.03
CA PRO A 178 -2.14 -27.57 16.50
C PRO A 178 -2.51 -28.87 15.77
N GLU A 179 -1.50 -29.60 15.29
CA GLU A 179 -1.71 -30.92 14.71
C GLU A 179 -2.48 -31.79 15.70
N LYS A 180 -3.58 -32.41 15.25
CA LYS A 180 -4.30 -33.36 16.10
C LYS A 180 -3.35 -34.49 16.41
N PRO A 181 -3.14 -34.87 17.70
CA PRO A 181 -2.34 -36.02 18.02
C PRO A 181 -3.00 -37.27 17.41
N VAL A 182 -2.17 -38.07 16.72
CA VAL A 182 -2.51 -39.37 16.13
C VAL A 182 -2.83 -40.37 17.24
#